data_52c5a5eebffd9e08424f1fa126f1633b
#
_entry.id   52c5a5eebffd9e08424f1fa126f1633b
#
_cell.length_a   1.000
_cell.length_b   1.000
_cell.length_c   1.000
_cell.angle_alpha   90.00
_cell.angle_beta   90.00
_cell.angle_gamma   90.00
#
_symmetry.space_group_name_H-M   'P 1'
#
loop_
_entity.id
_entity.type
_entity.pdbx_description
1 polymer ?
#
loop_
_entity_poly.entity_id
_entity_poly.type
_entity_poly.pdbx_seq_one_letter_code
_entity_poly.pdbx_strand_id
1 'polypeptide(L)'
;MINYSIVIMSTKPGTKKADVTETKAYGTSQIHENLDLDRFAKHIADHGCTYDRADITAVLTKAVDCLREQLLLGNKVNLGELGSFHNELATEGAATPDAFTAANIKAVNVRWTPGKHFRNLRDDASFRLVPGKKAQSEAIEEIKNEETIHGLE
;
A
#
# COMPACT_ATOMS: atom_id res chain seq x y z
N MET A 1 1.62 -13.83 -8.92
CA MET A 1 3.06 -13.52 -9.15
C MET A 1 3.29 -12.04 -8.84
N ILE A 2 4.28 -11.74 -7.99
CA ILE A 2 4.60 -10.37 -7.57
C ILE A 2 5.74 -9.84 -8.44
N ASN A 3 5.51 -8.72 -9.11
CA ASN A 3 6.55 -8.04 -9.87
C ASN A 3 7.44 -7.20 -8.95
N TYR A 4 8.73 -7.22 -9.18
CA TYR A 4 9.68 -6.38 -8.46
C TYR A 4 10.76 -5.83 -9.40
N SER A 5 11.29 -4.67 -9.06
CA SER A 5 12.49 -4.10 -9.71
C SER A 5 13.60 -3.89 -8.69
N ILE A 6 14.82 -3.75 -9.18
CA ILE A 6 15.99 -3.49 -8.35
C ILE A 6 16.24 -1.99 -8.30
N VAL A 7 16.47 -1.47 -7.11
CA VAL A 7 16.90 -0.09 -6.87
C VAL A 7 18.18 -0.09 -6.03
N ILE A 8 19.04 0.86 -6.30
CA ILE A 8 20.29 1.06 -5.53
C ILE A 8 20.02 2.17 -4.52
N MET A 9 20.18 1.87 -3.24
CA MET A 9 19.95 2.80 -2.15
C MET A 9 21.10 2.77 -1.17
N SER A 10 21.26 3.88 -0.42
CA SER A 10 22.18 3.95 0.72
C SER A 10 21.84 2.90 1.77
N THR A 11 22.87 2.30 2.37
CA THR A 11 22.71 1.39 3.51
C THR A 11 22.25 2.10 4.78
N LYS A 12 22.39 3.43 4.83
CA LYS A 12 21.95 4.27 5.96
C LYS A 12 20.69 5.04 5.57
N PRO A 13 19.51 4.72 6.13
CA PRO A 13 18.28 5.46 5.87
C PRO A 13 18.41 6.96 6.20
N GLY A 14 17.82 7.82 5.37
CA GLY A 14 17.82 9.27 5.57
C GLY A 14 19.12 9.99 5.18
N THR A 15 20.12 9.28 4.64
CA THR A 15 21.37 9.91 4.15
C THR A 15 21.07 10.78 2.92
N LYS A 16 21.54 12.03 2.93
CA LYS A 16 21.47 12.91 1.74
C LYS A 16 22.30 12.31 0.61
N LYS A 17 21.84 12.48 -0.64
CA LYS A 17 22.50 11.91 -1.84
C LYS A 17 23.99 12.22 -1.94
N ALA A 18 24.40 13.40 -1.49
CA ALA A 18 25.81 13.84 -1.48
C ALA A 18 26.68 13.08 -0.45
N ASP A 19 26.09 12.55 0.61
CA ASP A 19 26.78 11.95 1.75
C ASP A 19 26.74 10.40 1.72
N VAL A 20 26.26 9.83 0.60
CA VAL A 20 26.16 8.38 0.44
C VAL A 20 27.55 7.77 0.22
N THR A 21 28.01 6.99 1.19
CA THR A 21 29.32 6.31 1.14
C THR A 21 29.23 4.85 0.78
N GLU A 22 28.08 4.21 1.03
CA GLU A 22 27.85 2.79 0.77
C GLU A 22 26.44 2.57 0.22
N THR A 23 26.34 1.81 -0.85
CA THR A 23 25.06 1.46 -1.49
C THR A 23 24.90 -0.05 -1.63
N LYS A 24 23.66 -0.52 -1.58
CA LYS A 24 23.26 -1.89 -1.87
C LYS A 24 22.07 -1.93 -2.81
N ALA A 25 21.91 -3.03 -3.51
CA ALA A 25 20.75 -3.29 -4.33
C ALA A 25 19.61 -3.85 -3.48
N TYR A 26 18.42 -3.26 -3.61
CA TYR A 26 17.21 -3.67 -2.90
C TYR A 26 16.09 -3.94 -3.89
N GLY A 27 15.25 -4.93 -3.59
CA GLY A 27 14.04 -5.20 -4.33
C GLY A 27 12.92 -4.23 -3.94
N THR A 28 12.24 -3.66 -4.94
CA THR A 28 11.04 -2.83 -4.73
C THR A 28 9.87 -3.44 -5.48
N SER A 29 8.75 -3.65 -4.79
CA SER A 29 7.52 -4.16 -5.39
C SER A 29 7.02 -3.22 -6.49
N GLN A 30 6.61 -3.81 -7.62
CA GLN A 30 5.98 -3.10 -8.73
C GLN A 30 4.50 -3.47 -8.78
N ILE A 31 3.64 -2.48 -8.61
CA ILE A 31 2.19 -2.66 -8.69
C ILE A 31 1.84 -2.98 -10.13
N HIS A 32 1.21 -4.13 -10.35
CA HIS A 32 0.76 -4.56 -11.67
C HIS A 32 -0.51 -3.81 -12.09
N GLU A 33 -1.48 -3.74 -11.20
CA GLU A 33 -2.78 -3.11 -11.45
C GLU A 33 -3.31 -2.48 -10.16
N ASN A 34 -4.07 -1.40 -10.30
CA ASN A 34 -4.83 -0.81 -9.20
C ASN A 34 -6.30 -1.20 -9.36
N LEU A 35 -6.78 -2.08 -8.50
CA LEU A 35 -8.19 -2.46 -8.44
C LEU A 35 -8.92 -1.49 -7.52
N ASP A 36 -9.93 -0.81 -8.06
CA ASP A 36 -10.87 -0.05 -7.26
C ASP A 36 -11.89 -0.98 -6.56
N LEU A 37 -12.73 -0.40 -5.72
CA LEU A 37 -13.72 -1.14 -4.94
C LEU A 37 -14.71 -1.89 -5.85
N ASP A 38 -15.16 -1.28 -6.94
CA ASP A 38 -16.13 -1.87 -7.85
C ASP A 38 -15.56 -3.09 -8.59
N ARG A 39 -14.33 -2.98 -9.09
CA ARG A 39 -13.63 -4.08 -9.74
C ARG A 39 -13.30 -5.22 -8.77
N PHE A 40 -12.96 -4.86 -7.53
CA PHE A 40 -12.74 -5.87 -6.49
C PHE A 40 -14.03 -6.57 -6.10
N ALA A 41 -15.14 -5.85 -5.95
CA ALA A 41 -16.46 -6.43 -5.70
C ALA A 41 -16.91 -7.35 -6.85
N LYS A 42 -16.65 -6.95 -8.11
CA LYS A 42 -16.89 -7.82 -9.27
C LYS A 42 -16.08 -9.11 -9.18
N HIS A 43 -14.79 -9.00 -8.85
CA HIS A 43 -13.92 -10.17 -8.68
C HIS A 43 -14.49 -11.15 -7.62
N ILE A 44 -14.98 -10.65 -6.49
CA ILE A 44 -15.61 -11.48 -5.46
C ILE A 44 -16.88 -12.17 -6.02
N ALA A 45 -17.74 -11.44 -6.72
CA ALA A 45 -18.95 -11.99 -7.32
C ALA A 45 -18.64 -13.10 -8.33
N ASP A 46 -17.61 -12.93 -9.15
CA ASP A 46 -17.18 -13.90 -10.18
C ASP A 46 -16.66 -15.24 -9.57
N HIS A 47 -16.31 -15.27 -8.27
CA HIS A 47 -15.97 -16.51 -7.55
C HIS A 47 -17.16 -17.38 -7.14
N GLY A 48 -18.34 -17.12 -7.67
CA GLY A 48 -19.55 -17.94 -7.41
C GLY A 48 -20.28 -17.55 -6.12
N CYS A 49 -20.18 -16.28 -5.73
CA CYS A 49 -20.91 -15.73 -4.61
C CYS A 49 -22.41 -15.61 -4.93
N THR A 50 -23.28 -15.78 -3.92
CA THR A 50 -24.74 -15.58 -4.05
C THR A 50 -25.11 -14.10 -4.23
N TYR A 51 -24.23 -13.19 -3.78
CA TYR A 51 -24.41 -11.74 -3.87
C TYR A 51 -23.83 -11.21 -5.18
N ASP A 52 -24.52 -10.25 -5.75
CA ASP A 52 -24.01 -9.56 -6.94
C ASP A 52 -22.98 -8.48 -6.59
N ARG A 53 -22.37 -7.88 -7.61
CA ARG A 53 -21.38 -6.82 -7.46
C ARG A 53 -21.91 -5.62 -6.66
N ALA A 54 -23.17 -5.23 -6.89
CA ALA A 54 -23.76 -4.07 -6.23
C ALA A 54 -23.97 -4.33 -4.75
N ASP A 55 -24.45 -5.52 -4.37
CA ASP A 55 -24.60 -5.93 -2.98
C ASP A 55 -23.24 -5.91 -2.24
N ILE A 56 -22.23 -6.51 -2.86
CA ILE A 56 -20.88 -6.57 -2.28
C ILE A 56 -20.30 -5.15 -2.11
N THR A 57 -20.44 -4.30 -3.12
CA THR A 57 -20.00 -2.89 -3.04
C THR A 57 -20.69 -2.16 -1.90
N ALA A 58 -22.01 -2.32 -1.77
CA ALA A 58 -22.79 -1.67 -0.71
C ALA A 58 -22.33 -2.14 0.69
N VAL A 59 -22.14 -3.44 0.88
CA VAL A 59 -21.68 -4.02 2.15
C VAL A 59 -20.28 -3.52 2.50
N LEU A 60 -19.33 -3.54 1.54
CA LEU A 60 -17.96 -3.07 1.78
C LEU A 60 -17.92 -1.57 2.10
N THR A 61 -18.70 -0.75 1.39
CA THR A 61 -18.82 0.68 1.69
C THR A 61 -19.33 0.91 3.10
N LYS A 62 -20.40 0.21 3.48
CA LYS A 62 -20.96 0.32 4.83
C LYS A 62 -20.00 -0.19 5.90
N ALA A 63 -19.22 -1.25 5.61
CA ALA A 63 -18.19 -1.75 6.52
C ALA A 63 -17.09 -0.70 6.79
N VAL A 64 -16.68 0.07 5.77
CA VAL A 64 -15.72 1.18 5.94
C VAL A 64 -16.27 2.27 6.83
N ASP A 65 -17.55 2.68 6.62
CA ASP A 65 -18.22 3.69 7.46
C ASP A 65 -18.27 3.25 8.93
N CYS A 66 -18.73 2.02 9.18
CA CYS A 66 -18.82 1.47 10.52
C CYS A 66 -17.45 1.28 11.17
N LEU A 67 -16.43 0.86 10.39
CA LEU A 67 -15.07 0.74 10.89
C LEU A 67 -14.56 2.12 11.37
N ARG A 68 -14.74 3.16 10.56
CA ARG A 68 -14.37 4.52 10.93
C ARG A 68 -15.06 4.98 12.21
N GLU A 69 -16.36 4.74 12.35
CA GLU A 69 -17.14 5.06 13.56
C GLU A 69 -16.53 4.37 14.80
N GLN A 70 -16.28 3.07 14.73
CA GLN A 70 -15.73 2.31 15.85
C GLN A 70 -14.32 2.78 16.24
N LEU A 71 -13.49 3.13 15.26
CA LEU A 71 -12.16 3.68 15.53
C LEU A 71 -12.23 5.06 16.19
N LEU A 72 -13.19 5.92 15.81
CA LEU A 72 -13.42 7.21 16.49
C LEU A 72 -13.89 7.06 17.93
N LEU A 73 -14.56 5.97 18.26
CA LEU A 73 -14.91 5.60 19.64
C LEU A 73 -13.73 5.01 20.43
N GLY A 74 -12.55 4.88 19.81
CA GLY A 74 -11.35 4.33 20.42
C GLY A 74 -11.30 2.80 20.43
N ASN A 75 -12.22 2.14 19.75
CA ASN A 75 -12.29 0.69 19.72
C ASN A 75 -11.23 0.10 18.76
N LYS A 76 -10.76 -1.11 19.09
CA LYS A 76 -10.06 -1.99 18.15
C LYS A 76 -11.09 -2.88 17.46
N VAL A 77 -11.08 -2.92 16.14
CA VAL A 77 -11.99 -3.76 15.34
C VAL A 77 -11.24 -4.96 14.80
N ASN A 78 -11.71 -6.16 15.11
CA ASN A 78 -11.16 -7.41 14.60
C ASN A 78 -12.10 -7.98 13.52
N LEU A 79 -11.60 -8.11 12.29
CA LEU A 79 -12.31 -8.63 11.13
C LEU A 79 -11.84 -10.05 10.76
N GLY A 80 -11.57 -10.87 11.78
CA GLY A 80 -11.19 -12.28 11.58
C GLY A 80 -9.90 -12.43 10.79
N GLU A 81 -9.95 -13.20 9.71
CA GLU A 81 -8.79 -13.53 8.87
C GLU A 81 -8.23 -12.31 8.11
N LEU A 82 -9.03 -11.26 7.90
CA LEU A 82 -8.54 -9.99 7.36
C LEU A 82 -7.55 -9.32 8.31
N GLY A 83 -7.77 -9.47 9.62
CA GLY A 83 -6.92 -8.87 10.63
C GLY A 83 -7.66 -7.85 11.48
N SER A 84 -6.92 -6.97 12.13
CA SER A 84 -7.49 -5.98 13.06
C SER A 84 -6.99 -4.57 12.78
N PHE A 85 -7.86 -3.61 13.06
CA PHE A 85 -7.61 -2.19 12.94
C PHE A 85 -7.67 -1.53 14.31
N HIS A 86 -6.75 -0.62 14.58
CA HIS A 86 -6.69 0.15 15.83
C HIS A 86 -6.02 1.51 15.58
N ASN A 87 -6.22 2.43 16.53
CA ASN A 87 -5.60 3.74 16.49
C ASN A 87 -4.20 3.71 17.12
N GLU A 88 -3.29 4.47 16.54
CA GLU A 88 -1.97 4.81 17.07
C GLU A 88 -1.85 6.33 17.11
N LEU A 89 -1.46 6.87 18.26
CA LEU A 89 -1.30 8.31 18.42
C LEU A 89 0.12 8.74 18.10
N ALA A 90 0.26 9.75 17.25
CA ALA A 90 1.51 10.51 17.12
C ALA A 90 1.44 11.69 18.08
N THR A 91 2.38 11.77 19.03
CA THR A 91 2.36 12.77 20.08
C THR A 91 3.67 13.54 20.16
N GLU A 92 3.60 14.76 20.62
CA GLU A 92 4.74 15.55 21.07
C GLU A 92 4.88 15.42 22.58
N GLY A 93 6.09 15.18 23.07
CA GLY A 93 6.34 15.02 24.51
C GLY A 93 6.09 16.29 25.29
N ALA A 94 5.58 16.16 26.52
CA ALA A 94 5.53 17.23 27.51
C ALA A 94 6.62 17.03 28.57
N ALA A 95 7.01 18.11 29.28
CA ALA A 95 8.07 18.04 30.28
C ALA A 95 7.70 17.18 31.50
N THR A 96 6.42 17.14 31.85
CA THR A 96 5.88 16.32 32.95
C THR A 96 4.57 15.65 32.51
N PRO A 97 4.15 14.55 33.16
CA PRO A 97 2.87 13.92 32.87
C PRO A 97 1.69 14.88 33.02
N ASP A 98 1.70 15.75 34.01
CA ASP A 98 0.62 16.72 34.28
C ASP A 98 0.53 17.83 33.22
N ALA A 99 1.64 18.09 32.52
CA ALA A 99 1.67 19.06 31.41
C ALA A 99 1.20 18.46 30.09
N PHE A 100 1.00 17.13 30.01
CA PHE A 100 0.51 16.49 28.81
C PHE A 100 -1.00 16.69 28.65
N THR A 101 -1.41 17.25 27.53
CA THR A 101 -2.81 17.51 27.19
C THR A 101 -3.14 16.97 25.80
N ALA A 102 -4.41 16.99 25.42
CA ALA A 102 -4.85 16.61 24.07
C ALA A 102 -4.17 17.45 22.96
N ALA A 103 -3.68 18.65 23.25
CA ALA A 103 -2.93 19.48 22.31
C ALA A 103 -1.57 18.86 21.90
N ASN A 104 -1.04 17.96 22.71
CA ASN A 104 0.17 17.22 22.41
C ASN A 104 -0.06 16.10 21.39
N ILE A 105 -1.31 15.72 21.12
CA ILE A 105 -1.66 14.72 20.09
C ILE A 105 -1.64 15.42 18.73
N LYS A 106 -0.69 15.05 17.89
CA LYS A 106 -0.51 15.67 16.56
C LYS A 106 -1.22 14.93 15.44
N ALA A 107 -1.37 13.61 15.57
CA ALA A 107 -2.13 12.81 14.61
C ALA A 107 -2.67 11.52 15.24
N VAL A 108 -3.74 11.02 14.64
CA VAL A 108 -4.29 9.68 14.91
C VAL A 108 -4.10 8.87 13.62
N ASN A 109 -3.29 7.83 13.70
CA ASN A 109 -3.00 6.95 12.57
C ASN A 109 -3.77 5.64 12.75
N VAL A 110 -4.43 5.18 11.68
CA VAL A 110 -5.04 3.86 11.68
C VAL A 110 -3.97 2.83 11.33
N ARG A 111 -3.79 1.84 12.20
CA ARG A 111 -2.89 0.71 11.99
C ARG A 111 -3.68 -0.56 11.70
N TRP A 112 -3.25 -1.27 10.68
CA TRP A 112 -3.73 -2.59 10.35
C TRP A 112 -2.71 -3.64 10.81
N THR A 113 -3.20 -4.62 11.57
CA THR A 113 -2.43 -5.81 11.93
C THR A 113 -2.97 -6.97 11.11
N PRO A 114 -2.19 -7.56 10.20
CA PRO A 114 -2.66 -8.60 9.30
C PRO A 114 -3.16 -9.83 10.07
N GLY A 115 -4.26 -10.39 9.61
CA GLY A 115 -4.78 -11.67 10.05
C GLY A 115 -3.92 -12.84 9.58
N LYS A 116 -4.30 -14.04 9.94
CA LYS A 116 -3.50 -15.26 9.68
C LYS A 116 -3.24 -15.47 8.18
N HIS A 117 -4.23 -15.22 7.32
CA HIS A 117 -4.11 -15.40 5.87
C HIS A 117 -3.18 -14.38 5.19
N PHE A 118 -2.86 -13.27 5.84
CA PHE A 118 -1.96 -12.25 5.31
C PHE A 118 -0.54 -12.33 5.90
N ARG A 119 -0.28 -13.32 6.74
CA ARG A 119 1.06 -13.60 7.26
C ARG A 119 1.77 -14.56 6.32
N ASN A 120 3.08 -14.37 6.19
CA ASN A 120 3.94 -15.28 5.42
C ASN A 120 3.56 -15.42 3.93
N LEU A 121 2.96 -14.40 3.34
CA LEU A 121 2.63 -14.37 1.89
C LEU A 121 3.84 -14.70 1.00
N ARG A 122 5.06 -14.55 1.53
CA ARG A 122 6.29 -14.89 0.81
C ARG A 122 6.35 -16.37 0.44
N ASP A 123 5.84 -17.25 1.29
CA ASP A 123 5.93 -18.70 1.10
C ASP A 123 5.02 -19.18 -0.04
N ASP A 124 3.93 -18.45 -0.28
CA ASP A 124 2.97 -18.71 -1.35
C ASP A 124 3.25 -17.88 -2.62
N ALA A 125 4.14 -16.88 -2.52
CA ALA A 125 4.39 -15.93 -3.59
C ALA A 125 5.42 -16.43 -4.58
N SER A 126 5.15 -16.23 -5.87
CA SER A 126 6.16 -16.27 -6.94
C SER A 126 6.58 -14.85 -7.31
N PHE A 127 7.85 -14.67 -7.69
CA PHE A 127 8.42 -13.36 -7.95
C PHE A 127 8.93 -13.26 -9.39
N ARG A 128 8.74 -12.08 -10.01
CA ARG A 128 9.22 -11.78 -11.35
C ARG A 128 9.96 -10.44 -11.35
N LEU A 129 11.21 -10.46 -11.80
CA LEU A 129 11.97 -9.25 -12.05
C LEU A 129 11.42 -8.53 -13.28
N VAL A 130 11.15 -7.24 -13.14
CA VAL A 130 10.69 -6.36 -14.23
C VAL A 130 11.52 -5.07 -14.22
N PRO A 131 11.64 -4.36 -15.36
CA PRO A 131 12.28 -3.06 -15.40
C PRO A 131 11.61 -2.07 -14.45
N GLY A 132 12.40 -1.22 -13.82
CA GLY A 132 11.86 -0.13 -12.98
C GLY A 132 11.06 0.89 -13.82
N LYS A 133 10.17 1.66 -13.19
CA LYS A 133 9.31 2.65 -13.87
C LYS A 133 10.10 3.60 -14.77
N LYS A 134 11.27 4.04 -14.32
CA LYS A 134 12.13 4.93 -15.11
C LYS A 134 12.59 4.27 -16.41
N ALA A 135 13.11 3.05 -16.35
CA ALA A 135 13.54 2.30 -17.53
C ALA A 135 12.38 1.98 -18.48
N GLN A 136 11.17 1.73 -17.94
CA GLN A 136 9.97 1.54 -18.75
C GLN A 136 9.57 2.83 -19.48
N SER A 137 9.64 3.99 -18.81
CA SER A 137 9.33 5.28 -19.43
C SER A 137 10.33 5.62 -20.54
N GLU A 138 11.63 5.43 -20.30
CA GLU A 138 12.69 5.66 -21.28
C GLU A 138 12.49 4.79 -22.54
N ALA A 139 12.19 3.51 -22.37
CA ALA A 139 11.93 2.59 -23.49
C ALA A 139 10.68 3.00 -24.29
N ILE A 140 9.61 3.49 -23.63
CA ILE A 140 8.41 3.98 -24.32
C ILE A 140 8.70 5.27 -25.10
N GLU A 141 9.51 6.17 -24.56
CA GLU A 141 9.91 7.39 -25.25
C GLU A 141 10.79 7.09 -26.49
N GLU A 142 11.70 6.13 -26.39
CA GLU A 142 12.52 5.66 -27.52
C GLU A 142 11.63 5.13 -28.66
N ILE A 143 10.67 4.23 -28.36
CA ILE A 143 9.75 3.69 -29.36
C ILE A 143 8.93 4.79 -30.04
N LYS A 144 8.38 5.74 -29.26
CA LYS A 144 7.60 6.86 -29.82
C LYS A 144 8.43 7.75 -30.73
N ASN A 145 9.68 7.98 -30.39
CA ASN A 145 10.58 8.78 -31.21
C ASN A 145 10.91 8.06 -32.52
N GLU A 146 11.14 6.75 -32.49
CA GLU A 146 11.36 5.94 -33.70
C GLU A 146 10.12 5.93 -34.63
N GLU A 147 8.92 5.74 -34.08
CA GLU A 147 7.66 5.81 -34.86
C GLU A 147 7.44 7.19 -35.49
N THR A 148 7.83 8.27 -34.81
CA THR A 148 7.72 9.64 -35.32
C THR A 148 8.68 9.88 -36.49
N ILE A 149 9.87 9.29 -36.50
CA ILE A 149 10.86 9.39 -37.53
C ILE A 149 10.44 8.60 -38.79
N HIS A 150 9.90 7.39 -38.60
CA HIS A 150 9.43 6.53 -39.70
C HIS A 150 8.07 6.95 -40.30
N GLY A 151 7.27 7.77 -39.59
CA GLY A 151 5.99 8.30 -40.09
C GLY A 151 6.12 9.57 -40.94
N LEU A 152 7.32 10.04 -41.17
CA LEU A 152 7.62 11.25 -41.98
C LEU A 152 8.27 10.92 -43.37
N GLU A 153 8.37 9.61 -43.72
CA GLU A 153 8.69 9.15 -45.07
C GLU A 153 7.38 8.69 -45.75
#